data_921ba00c7b726e55306689f5f43a81c5
#
_entry.id   921ba00c7b726e55306689f5f43a81c5
#
_cell.length_a   1.000
_cell.length_b   1.000
_cell.length_c   1.000
_cell.angle_alpha   90.00
_cell.angle_beta   90.00
_cell.angle_gamma   90.00
#
_symmetry.space_group_name_H-M   'P 1'
#
loop_
_entity.id
_entity.type
_entity.pdbx_description
1 polymer ?
#
loop_
_entity_poly.entity_id
_entity_poly.type
_entity_poly.pdbx_seq_one_letter_code
_entity_poly.pdbx_strand_id
1 'polypeptide(L)'
;NKFFREKKWLKDKEENLSGEDCQEGLYLVFNLTTSGVSYDAQTKSRIVKLDMSPFTPWITEGIRQWLELNEKSIKIIADKALNARRAREAARKAREAVRQPKEKKKQFLNLPSKLVDCWSKDRSKCELFVVEGDSAAGGLVEARDAEHIAIFPVRGKIISSYKNSSEKIFANQEVVNLIKAIGLELDAKTNKLIYDEKKLRYGKIFLAADADPDGASIRNLLIEMFWWLCPELIENGHLYT
;
A
#
# COMPACT_ATOMS: atom_id res chain seq x y z
N ASN A 1 -21.98 -5.04 18.27
CA ASN A 1 -21.18 -6.02 17.51
C ASN A 1 -21.52 -7.47 17.92
N LYS A 2 -21.51 -7.83 19.22
CA LYS A 2 -21.79 -9.18 19.70
C LYS A 2 -23.14 -9.70 19.19
N PHE A 3 -24.20 -8.96 19.37
CA PHE A 3 -25.55 -9.27 18.89
C PHE A 3 -25.60 -9.48 17.34
N PHE A 4 -24.92 -8.64 16.56
CA PHE A 4 -24.87 -8.78 15.10
C PHE A 4 -24.13 -10.04 14.64
N ARG A 5 -23.12 -10.49 15.40
CA ARG A 5 -22.43 -11.77 15.14
C ARG A 5 -23.31 -12.96 15.51
N GLU A 6 -24.00 -12.92 16.64
CA GLU A 6 -24.97 -13.95 17.06
C GLU A 6 -26.08 -14.15 16.02
N LYS A 7 -26.58 -13.08 15.43
CA LYS A 7 -27.58 -13.12 14.33
C LYS A 7 -26.97 -13.37 12.94
N LYS A 8 -25.64 -13.57 12.83
CA LYS A 8 -24.90 -13.77 11.57
C LYS A 8 -25.01 -12.63 10.55
N TRP A 9 -25.34 -11.42 10.98
CA TRP A 9 -25.37 -10.23 10.11
C TRP A 9 -23.98 -9.59 9.93
N LEU A 10 -23.08 -9.86 10.86
CA LEU A 10 -21.67 -9.50 10.79
C LEU A 10 -20.84 -10.79 10.87
N LYS A 11 -20.00 -11.05 9.87
CA LYS A 11 -19.12 -12.22 9.84
C LYS A 11 -17.96 -12.05 10.81
N ASP A 12 -17.41 -13.15 11.33
CA ASP A 12 -16.33 -13.11 12.34
C ASP A 12 -15.06 -12.41 11.83
N LYS A 13 -14.79 -12.50 10.53
CA LYS A 13 -13.65 -11.86 9.88
C LYS A 13 -13.88 -10.39 9.48
N GLU A 14 -15.10 -9.90 9.57
CA GLU A 14 -15.43 -8.53 9.22
C GLU A 14 -15.10 -7.57 10.37
N GLU A 15 -14.66 -6.36 10.00
CA GLU A 15 -14.38 -5.28 10.94
C GLU A 15 -15.64 -4.94 11.77
N ASN A 16 -15.45 -4.64 13.04
CA ASN A 16 -16.54 -4.25 13.93
C ASN A 16 -17.18 -2.93 13.47
N LEU A 17 -18.49 -2.81 13.73
CA LEU A 17 -19.18 -1.53 13.66
C LEU A 17 -18.58 -0.57 14.68
N SER A 18 -18.30 0.65 14.26
CA SER A 18 -17.92 1.75 15.15
C SER A 18 -19.15 2.34 15.87
N GLY A 19 -18.91 3.14 16.88
CA GLY A 19 -19.99 3.89 17.53
C GLY A 19 -20.74 4.79 16.53
N GLU A 20 -20.01 5.43 15.62
CA GLU A 20 -20.58 6.30 14.58
C GLU A 20 -21.49 5.53 13.60
N ASP A 21 -21.09 4.31 13.20
CA ASP A 21 -21.92 3.46 12.33
C ASP A 21 -23.26 3.11 12.97
N CYS A 22 -23.28 2.93 14.31
CA CYS A 22 -24.50 2.61 15.07
C CYS A 22 -25.35 3.85 15.39
N GLN A 23 -24.74 5.03 15.37
CA GLN A 23 -25.43 6.30 15.62
C GLN A 23 -26.09 6.89 14.38
N GLU A 24 -25.77 6.37 13.20
CA GLU A 24 -26.30 6.88 11.94
C GLU A 24 -27.84 6.85 11.90
N GLY A 25 -28.43 8.04 11.97
CA GLY A 25 -29.90 8.23 12.02
C GLY A 25 -30.57 7.80 13.31
N LEU A 26 -29.82 7.69 14.40
CA LEU A 26 -30.35 7.43 15.73
C LEU A 26 -30.75 8.76 16.38
N TYR A 27 -32.00 8.85 16.81
CA TYR A 27 -32.50 9.89 17.69
C TYR A 27 -32.79 9.24 19.04
N LEU A 28 -32.03 9.61 20.07
CA LEU A 28 -32.16 9.06 21.40
C LEU A 28 -32.48 10.19 22.39
N VAL A 29 -33.55 10.05 23.16
CA VAL A 29 -33.85 10.87 24.30
C VAL A 29 -33.65 10.02 25.56
N PHE A 30 -32.76 10.46 26.42
CA PHE A 30 -32.39 9.74 27.62
C PHE A 30 -32.59 10.64 28.83
N ASN A 31 -33.43 10.21 29.77
CA ASN A 31 -33.64 10.90 31.04
C ASN A 31 -33.10 10.04 32.19
N LEU A 32 -32.14 10.59 32.90
CA LEU A 32 -31.47 9.93 34.02
C LEU A 32 -31.54 10.81 35.25
N THR A 33 -32.10 10.29 36.31
CA THR A 33 -32.08 10.93 37.63
C THR A 33 -30.99 10.29 38.49
N THR A 34 -29.97 11.06 38.82
CA THR A 34 -28.82 10.57 39.60
C THR A 34 -28.23 11.70 40.44
N SER A 35 -27.49 11.34 41.49
CA SER A 35 -26.65 12.24 42.28
C SER A 35 -25.20 12.14 41.79
N GLY A 36 -24.38 13.17 42.07
CA GLY A 36 -22.96 13.12 41.73
C GLY A 36 -22.61 13.55 40.31
N VAL A 37 -23.45 14.34 39.67
CA VAL A 37 -23.18 14.97 38.38
C VAL A 37 -22.35 16.24 38.56
N SER A 38 -21.28 16.39 37.83
CA SER A 38 -20.50 17.63 37.79
C SER A 38 -20.72 18.33 36.44
N TYR A 39 -20.91 19.64 36.50
CA TYR A 39 -21.14 20.52 35.38
C TYR A 39 -19.95 21.45 35.14
N ASP A 40 -19.74 21.91 33.91
CA ASP A 40 -18.70 22.86 33.53
C ASP A 40 -18.95 24.30 34.00
N ALA A 41 -20.23 24.66 34.20
CA ALA A 41 -20.63 26.00 34.64
C ALA A 41 -21.87 25.93 35.53
N GLN A 42 -22.15 27.02 36.21
CA GLN A 42 -23.35 27.18 37.07
C GLN A 42 -24.66 27.06 36.27
N THR A 43 -24.61 27.33 34.97
CA THR A 43 -25.74 27.19 34.05
C THR A 43 -26.13 25.74 33.79
N LYS A 44 -25.29 24.77 34.21
CA LYS A 44 -25.51 23.33 34.04
C LYS A 44 -25.76 22.89 32.58
N SER A 45 -25.20 23.64 31.64
CA SER A 45 -25.41 23.41 30.19
C SER A 45 -24.69 22.19 29.69
N ARG A 46 -23.58 21.79 30.35
CA ARG A 46 -22.76 20.66 29.93
C ARG A 46 -22.31 19.84 31.14
N ILE A 47 -22.50 18.53 31.04
CA ILE A 47 -22.01 17.58 32.04
C ILE A 47 -20.51 17.31 31.74
N VAL A 48 -19.65 17.50 32.76
CA VAL A 48 -18.21 17.22 32.68
C VAL A 48 -17.91 15.82 33.20
N LYS A 49 -18.59 15.43 34.29
CA LYS A 49 -18.37 14.12 34.91
C LYS A 49 -19.70 13.49 35.29
N LEU A 50 -19.93 12.29 34.79
CA LEU A 50 -21.01 11.41 35.16
C LEU A 50 -20.49 9.96 35.11
N ASP A 51 -20.60 9.27 36.25
CA ASP A 51 -20.27 7.85 36.28
C ASP A 51 -21.43 7.04 35.68
N MET A 52 -21.21 6.50 34.50
CA MET A 52 -22.19 5.66 33.79
C MET A 52 -22.07 4.18 34.14
N SER A 53 -21.02 3.78 34.89
CA SER A 53 -20.75 2.38 35.20
C SER A 53 -21.93 1.60 35.81
N PRO A 54 -22.71 2.19 36.77
CA PRO A 54 -23.85 1.51 37.36
C PRO A 54 -25.02 1.33 36.38
N PHE A 55 -25.15 2.20 35.37
CA PHE A 55 -26.29 2.24 34.46
C PHE A 55 -26.04 1.44 33.19
N THR A 56 -24.78 1.32 32.78
CA THR A 56 -24.41 0.64 31.51
C THR A 56 -24.91 -0.78 31.39
N PRO A 57 -24.81 -1.68 32.40
CA PRO A 57 -25.33 -3.03 32.33
C PRO A 57 -26.85 -3.04 32.16
N TRP A 58 -27.55 -2.22 32.92
CA TRP A 58 -29.02 -2.13 32.88
C TRP A 58 -29.53 -1.61 31.51
N ILE A 59 -28.92 -0.54 31.01
CA ILE A 59 -29.24 -0.01 29.66
C ILE A 59 -28.97 -1.07 28.59
N THR A 60 -27.84 -1.75 28.67
CA THR A 60 -27.44 -2.78 27.71
C THR A 60 -28.44 -3.93 27.68
N GLU A 61 -28.87 -4.39 28.86
CA GLU A 61 -29.85 -5.47 28.97
C GLU A 61 -31.22 -5.03 28.47
N GLY A 62 -31.67 -3.82 28.82
CA GLY A 62 -32.94 -3.26 28.34
C GLY A 62 -32.96 -3.13 26.80
N ILE A 63 -31.88 -2.63 26.21
CA ILE A 63 -31.72 -2.55 24.74
C ILE A 63 -31.74 -3.96 24.14
N ARG A 64 -31.05 -4.93 24.74
CA ARG A 64 -30.99 -6.30 24.24
C ARG A 64 -32.40 -6.95 24.23
N GLN A 65 -33.13 -6.83 25.31
CA GLN A 65 -34.51 -7.35 25.40
C GLN A 65 -35.42 -6.68 24.38
N TRP A 66 -35.33 -5.37 24.22
CA TRP A 66 -36.09 -4.63 23.21
C TRP A 66 -35.78 -5.13 21.79
N LEU A 67 -34.48 -5.32 21.51
CA LEU A 67 -34.02 -5.82 20.24
C LEU A 67 -34.58 -7.24 19.97
N GLU A 68 -34.61 -8.13 20.93
CA GLU A 68 -35.15 -9.50 20.80
C GLU A 68 -36.67 -9.51 20.53
N LEU A 69 -37.40 -8.55 21.07
CA LEU A 69 -38.85 -8.43 20.89
C LEU A 69 -39.29 -7.76 19.59
N ASN A 70 -38.38 -7.02 18.93
CA ASN A 70 -38.68 -6.17 17.76
C ASN A 70 -37.91 -6.57 16.51
N GLU A 71 -37.94 -7.83 16.10
CA GLU A 71 -37.13 -8.37 14.99
C GLU A 71 -37.25 -7.61 13.69
N LYS A 72 -38.44 -7.12 13.31
CA LYS A 72 -38.62 -6.34 12.07
C LYS A 72 -37.86 -5.02 12.11
N SER A 73 -37.92 -4.30 13.26
CA SER A 73 -37.22 -3.02 13.45
C SER A 73 -35.71 -3.19 13.50
N ILE A 74 -35.24 -4.27 14.10
CA ILE A 74 -33.81 -4.60 14.18
C ILE A 74 -33.21 -4.76 12.80
N LYS A 75 -33.87 -5.44 11.88
CA LYS A 75 -33.33 -5.66 10.53
C LYS A 75 -33.09 -4.32 9.84
N ILE A 76 -34.01 -3.37 9.99
CA ILE A 76 -33.87 -2.01 9.43
C ILE A 76 -32.68 -1.28 10.07
N ILE A 77 -32.55 -1.35 11.43
CA ILE A 77 -31.45 -0.73 12.16
C ILE A 77 -30.11 -1.37 11.76
N ALA A 78 -30.06 -2.71 11.64
CA ALA A 78 -28.89 -3.45 11.24
C ALA A 78 -28.44 -3.09 9.83
N ASP A 79 -29.37 -3.07 8.88
CA ASP A 79 -29.05 -2.70 7.49
C ASP A 79 -28.54 -1.27 7.41
N LYS A 80 -29.08 -0.35 8.20
CA LYS A 80 -28.60 1.03 8.26
C LYS A 80 -27.19 1.14 8.81
N ALA A 81 -26.91 0.50 9.95
CA ALA A 81 -25.57 0.48 10.55
C ALA A 81 -24.52 -0.21 9.65
N LEU A 82 -24.89 -1.32 8.99
CA LEU A 82 -24.01 -2.00 8.04
C LEU A 82 -23.73 -1.16 6.79
N ASN A 83 -24.74 -0.42 6.31
CA ASN A 83 -24.56 0.51 5.19
C ASN A 83 -23.67 1.72 5.57
N ALA A 84 -23.84 2.27 6.77
CA ALA A 84 -22.96 3.33 7.30
C ALA A 84 -21.51 2.84 7.37
N ARG A 85 -21.25 1.64 7.88
CA ARG A 85 -19.92 1.03 7.88
C ARG A 85 -19.36 0.91 6.46
N ARG A 86 -20.14 0.36 5.52
CA ARG A 86 -19.71 0.21 4.11
C ARG A 86 -19.36 1.56 3.49
N ALA A 87 -20.15 2.60 3.74
CA ALA A 87 -19.89 3.96 3.28
C ALA A 87 -18.59 4.51 3.88
N ARG A 88 -18.37 4.32 5.19
CA ARG A 88 -17.14 4.71 5.90
C ARG A 88 -15.91 4.00 5.34
N GLU A 89 -16.00 2.67 5.15
CA GLU A 89 -14.91 1.87 4.55
C GLU A 89 -14.63 2.29 3.10
N ALA A 90 -15.65 2.55 2.29
CA ALA A 90 -15.49 3.03 0.92
C ALA A 90 -14.84 4.42 0.89
N ALA A 91 -15.25 5.34 1.77
CA ALA A 91 -14.64 6.66 1.90
C ALA A 91 -13.17 6.57 2.36
N ARG A 92 -12.86 5.65 3.30
CA ARG A 92 -11.47 5.38 3.72
C ARG A 92 -10.64 4.86 2.56
N LYS A 93 -11.12 3.84 1.85
CA LYS A 93 -10.44 3.29 0.65
C LYS A 93 -10.26 4.34 -0.44
N ALA A 94 -11.26 5.19 -0.69
CA ALA A 94 -11.15 6.28 -1.65
C ALA A 94 -10.09 7.31 -1.23
N ARG A 95 -10.05 7.70 0.07
CA ARG A 95 -9.02 8.59 0.62
C ARG A 95 -7.62 7.95 0.56
N GLU A 96 -7.52 6.66 0.86
CA GLU A 96 -6.27 5.90 0.76
C GLU A 96 -5.82 5.78 -0.71
N ALA A 97 -6.73 5.52 -1.64
CA ALA A 97 -6.43 5.51 -3.07
C ALA A 97 -5.96 6.87 -3.60
N VAL A 98 -6.53 7.98 -3.10
CA VAL A 98 -6.06 9.34 -3.41
C VAL A 98 -4.73 9.65 -2.73
N ARG A 99 -4.48 9.12 -1.53
CA ARG A 99 -3.19 9.26 -0.82
C ARG A 99 -2.09 8.37 -1.41
N GLN A 100 -2.43 7.14 -1.84
CA GLN A 100 -1.47 6.21 -2.45
C GLN A 100 -0.71 6.77 -3.67
N PRO A 101 -1.28 7.59 -4.58
CA PRO A 101 -0.49 8.20 -5.64
C PRO A 101 0.62 9.11 -5.14
N LYS A 102 0.41 9.81 -4.00
CA LYS A 102 1.45 10.66 -3.40
C LYS A 102 2.53 9.85 -2.68
N GLU A 103 2.16 8.75 -2.02
CA GLU A 103 3.13 7.86 -1.38
C GLU A 103 3.85 6.97 -2.41
N LYS A 104 3.13 6.46 -3.43
CA LYS A 104 3.77 5.78 -4.57
C LYS A 104 4.69 6.72 -5.34
N LYS A 105 4.31 7.98 -5.59
CA LYS A 105 5.23 8.98 -6.15
C LYS A 105 6.42 9.27 -5.25
N LYS A 106 6.25 9.41 -3.92
CA LYS A 106 7.36 9.56 -2.98
C LYS A 106 8.23 8.29 -2.90
N GLN A 107 7.64 7.11 -2.99
CA GLN A 107 8.38 5.85 -3.04
C GLN A 107 9.24 5.74 -4.31
N PHE A 108 8.75 6.22 -5.46
CA PHE A 108 9.52 6.27 -6.70
C PHE A 108 10.58 7.39 -6.73
N LEU A 109 10.46 8.42 -5.89
CA LEU A 109 11.45 9.50 -5.78
C LEU A 109 12.68 9.14 -4.92
N ASN A 110 12.57 8.14 -4.04
CA ASN A 110 13.69 7.68 -3.22
C ASN A 110 14.43 6.56 -3.95
N LEU A 111 15.67 6.84 -4.31
CA LEU A 111 16.57 5.86 -4.90
C LEU A 111 16.79 4.68 -3.93
N PRO A 112 16.93 3.44 -4.45
CA PRO A 112 17.21 2.28 -3.61
C PRO A 112 18.57 2.45 -2.90
N SER A 113 18.61 2.09 -1.63
CA SER A 113 19.84 2.21 -0.81
C SER A 113 21.01 1.37 -1.31
N LYS A 114 20.73 0.31 -2.09
CA LYS A 114 21.74 -0.57 -2.68
C LYS A 114 22.29 -0.05 -4.02
N LEU A 115 21.70 0.98 -4.61
CA LEU A 115 22.21 1.60 -5.82
C LEU A 115 23.46 2.43 -5.48
N VAL A 116 24.58 2.08 -6.10
CA VAL A 116 25.78 2.91 -6.09
C VAL A 116 25.76 3.76 -7.36
N ASP A 117 25.24 4.99 -7.25
CA ASP A 117 24.98 5.87 -8.40
C ASP A 117 26.26 6.51 -8.95
N CYS A 118 26.20 7.04 -10.17
CA CYS A 118 27.25 7.84 -10.80
C CYS A 118 27.02 9.34 -10.50
N TRP A 119 28.08 10.16 -10.71
CA TRP A 119 28.06 11.59 -10.36
C TRP A 119 27.69 12.51 -11.51
N SER A 120 27.81 12.04 -12.75
CA SER A 120 27.50 12.83 -13.93
C SER A 120 26.03 13.29 -13.94
N LYS A 121 25.85 14.55 -14.35
CA LYS A 121 24.51 15.10 -14.60
C LYS A 121 24.02 14.81 -16.02
N ASP A 122 24.95 14.48 -16.93
CA ASP A 122 24.64 14.09 -18.30
C ASP A 122 24.25 12.60 -18.33
N ARG A 123 22.96 12.35 -18.17
CA ARG A 123 22.41 10.98 -18.06
C ARG A 123 22.57 10.15 -19.33
N SER A 124 22.72 10.77 -20.48
CA SER A 124 22.97 10.08 -21.75
C SER A 124 24.32 9.34 -21.78
N LYS A 125 25.29 9.82 -20.99
CA LYS A 125 26.61 9.20 -20.84
C LYS A 125 26.72 8.24 -19.68
N CYS A 126 25.68 8.20 -18.80
CA CYS A 126 25.67 7.32 -17.65
C CYS A 126 25.27 5.89 -18.05
N GLU A 127 25.94 4.93 -17.45
CA GLU A 127 25.74 3.50 -17.66
C GLU A 127 25.39 2.82 -16.34
N LEU A 128 24.40 1.93 -16.34
CA LEU A 128 24.01 1.13 -15.18
C LEU A 128 24.43 -0.33 -15.38
N PHE A 129 25.26 -0.83 -14.49
CA PHE A 129 25.59 -2.25 -14.42
C PHE A 129 24.68 -2.95 -13.40
N VAL A 130 23.82 -3.83 -13.88
CA VAL A 130 22.99 -4.70 -13.05
C VAL A 130 23.77 -6.00 -12.87
N VAL A 131 24.22 -6.26 -11.63
CA VAL A 131 25.14 -7.36 -11.33
C VAL A 131 24.52 -8.37 -10.40
N GLU A 132 24.99 -9.62 -10.42
CA GLU A 132 24.53 -10.67 -9.54
C GLU A 132 25.18 -10.56 -8.16
N GLY A 133 24.37 -10.17 -7.17
CA GLY A 133 24.77 -10.16 -5.76
C GLY A 133 25.70 -9.04 -5.34
N ASP A 134 25.86 -8.93 -4.03
CA ASP A 134 26.66 -7.86 -3.43
C ASP A 134 28.18 -8.09 -3.58
N SER A 135 28.61 -9.35 -3.72
CA SER A 135 30.04 -9.69 -3.88
C SER A 135 30.59 -9.20 -5.21
N ALA A 136 29.87 -9.44 -6.31
CA ALA A 136 30.25 -8.93 -7.64
C ALA A 136 30.18 -7.40 -7.67
N ALA A 137 29.16 -6.80 -7.02
CA ALA A 137 29.03 -5.36 -6.91
C ALA A 137 30.23 -4.72 -6.20
N GLY A 138 30.74 -5.31 -5.11
CA GLY A 138 31.85 -4.75 -4.34
C GLY A 138 33.12 -4.55 -5.17
N GLY A 139 33.54 -5.56 -5.91
CA GLY A 139 34.73 -5.46 -6.78
C GLY A 139 34.55 -4.45 -7.90
N LEU A 140 33.36 -4.37 -8.52
CA LEU A 140 33.09 -3.41 -9.58
C LEU A 140 32.99 -1.96 -9.06
N VAL A 141 32.48 -1.76 -7.85
CA VAL A 141 32.42 -0.41 -7.22
C VAL A 141 33.80 0.18 -7.03
N GLU A 142 34.79 -0.63 -6.68
CA GLU A 142 36.17 -0.17 -6.48
C GLU A 142 36.88 0.16 -7.82
N ALA A 143 36.56 -0.57 -8.89
CA ALA A 143 37.23 -0.44 -10.19
C ALA A 143 36.53 0.49 -11.19
N ARG A 144 35.28 0.89 -10.94
CA ARG A 144 34.46 1.65 -11.89
C ARG A 144 34.92 3.08 -12.12
N ASP A 145 34.57 3.63 -13.25
CA ASP A 145 34.49 5.10 -13.42
C ASP A 145 33.27 5.63 -12.65
N ALA A 146 33.51 6.23 -11.49
CA ALA A 146 32.45 6.73 -10.62
C ALA A 146 31.70 7.94 -11.22
N GLU A 147 32.23 8.59 -12.23
CA GLU A 147 31.57 9.70 -12.91
C GLU A 147 30.42 9.21 -13.78
N HIS A 148 30.58 8.11 -14.51
CA HIS A 148 29.61 7.67 -15.52
C HIS A 148 28.98 6.31 -15.21
N ILE A 149 29.60 5.45 -14.39
CA ILE A 149 29.14 4.09 -14.13
C ILE A 149 28.43 3.99 -12.78
N ALA A 150 27.19 3.53 -12.81
CA ALA A 150 26.41 3.15 -11.65
C ALA A 150 26.31 1.63 -11.53
N ILE A 151 26.18 1.10 -10.31
CA ILE A 151 26.09 -0.33 -10.03
C ILE A 151 24.87 -0.63 -9.21
N PHE A 152 24.11 -1.67 -9.64
CA PHE A 152 22.92 -2.13 -8.96
C PHE A 152 22.98 -3.66 -8.75
N PRO A 153 23.20 -4.14 -7.53
CA PRO A 153 23.17 -5.57 -7.24
C PRO A 153 21.75 -6.11 -7.19
N VAL A 154 21.50 -7.20 -7.92
CA VAL A 154 20.26 -7.98 -7.84
C VAL A 154 20.51 -9.21 -6.99
N ARG A 155 19.70 -9.41 -5.95
CA ARG A 155 19.83 -10.57 -5.06
C ARG A 155 18.92 -11.71 -5.51
N GLY A 156 19.54 -12.73 -6.08
CA GLY A 156 18.86 -13.95 -6.51
C GLY A 156 17.97 -13.77 -7.75
N LYS A 157 17.23 -14.81 -8.09
CA LYS A 157 16.35 -14.82 -9.26
C LYS A 157 15.11 -13.99 -9.02
N ILE A 158 14.83 -13.05 -9.92
CA ILE A 158 13.58 -12.32 -9.92
C ILE A 158 12.43 -13.23 -10.38
N ILE A 159 11.20 -12.82 -10.08
CA ILE A 159 10.00 -13.55 -10.52
C ILE A 159 9.82 -13.44 -12.03
N SER A 160 9.45 -14.56 -12.70
CA SER A 160 9.11 -14.54 -14.14
C SER A 160 7.91 -13.65 -14.40
N SER A 161 8.04 -12.70 -15.30
CA SER A 161 7.00 -11.74 -15.65
C SER A 161 5.93 -12.32 -16.55
N TYR A 162 6.27 -13.30 -17.37
CA TYR A 162 5.32 -13.99 -18.25
C TYR A 162 4.32 -14.87 -17.50
N LYS A 163 4.76 -15.50 -16.39
CA LYS A 163 3.95 -16.45 -15.60
C LYS A 163 3.16 -15.82 -14.45
N ASN A 164 3.34 -14.54 -14.20
CA ASN A 164 2.77 -13.89 -13.02
C ASN A 164 2.00 -12.61 -13.38
N SER A 165 0.99 -12.29 -12.58
CA SER A 165 0.26 -11.02 -12.73
C SER A 165 1.14 -9.82 -12.41
N SER A 166 0.84 -8.68 -13.01
CA SER A 166 1.56 -7.42 -12.75
C SER A 166 1.60 -7.06 -11.27
N GLU A 167 0.55 -7.37 -10.51
CA GLU A 167 0.51 -7.13 -9.06
C GLU A 167 1.60 -7.93 -8.32
N LYS A 168 1.82 -9.20 -8.70
CA LYS A 168 2.88 -10.03 -8.12
C LYS A 168 4.27 -9.54 -8.52
N ILE A 169 4.43 -9.12 -9.78
CA ILE A 169 5.70 -8.57 -10.28
C ILE A 169 6.08 -7.32 -9.48
N PHE A 170 5.14 -6.38 -9.30
CA PHE A 170 5.36 -5.16 -8.52
C PHE A 170 5.33 -5.35 -6.99
N ALA A 171 4.94 -6.51 -6.50
CA ALA A 171 5.16 -6.88 -5.10
C ALA A 171 6.62 -7.31 -4.84
N ASN A 172 7.37 -7.69 -5.89
CA ASN A 172 8.78 -8.04 -5.76
C ASN A 172 9.64 -6.79 -5.57
N GLN A 173 10.29 -6.68 -4.41
CA GLN A 173 11.08 -5.51 -4.03
C GLN A 173 12.31 -5.30 -4.93
N GLU A 174 12.91 -6.38 -5.45
CA GLU A 174 14.05 -6.28 -6.38
C GLU A 174 13.64 -5.61 -7.69
N VAL A 175 12.51 -6.02 -8.25
CA VAL A 175 11.92 -5.43 -9.46
C VAL A 175 11.60 -3.95 -9.25
N VAL A 176 10.90 -3.62 -8.16
CA VAL A 176 10.55 -2.23 -7.83
C VAL A 176 11.78 -1.37 -7.65
N ASN A 177 12.81 -1.88 -6.99
CA ASN A 177 14.06 -1.14 -6.77
C ASN A 177 14.81 -0.91 -8.10
N LEU A 178 14.87 -1.91 -8.99
CA LEU A 178 15.51 -1.76 -10.30
C LEU A 178 14.78 -0.73 -11.18
N ILE A 179 13.44 -0.80 -11.23
CA ILE A 179 12.61 0.18 -11.95
C ILE A 179 12.88 1.61 -11.46
N LYS A 180 12.96 1.80 -10.13
CA LYS A 180 13.31 3.11 -9.54
C LYS A 180 14.72 3.54 -9.88
N ALA A 181 15.70 2.62 -9.84
CA ALA A 181 17.08 2.92 -10.18
C ALA A 181 17.19 3.44 -11.61
N ILE A 182 16.48 2.84 -12.56
CA ILE A 182 16.48 3.24 -13.98
C ILE A 182 15.72 4.55 -14.20
N GLY A 183 14.78 4.91 -13.34
CA GLY A 183 13.96 6.12 -13.47
C GLY A 183 12.66 5.89 -14.25
N LEU A 184 12.23 4.64 -14.40
CA LEU A 184 10.94 4.31 -15.01
C LEU A 184 9.78 4.55 -14.04
N GLU A 185 8.65 4.98 -14.55
CA GLU A 185 7.41 5.19 -13.80
C GLU A 185 6.38 4.12 -14.15
N LEU A 186 5.58 3.72 -13.16
CA LEU A 186 4.48 2.77 -13.37
C LEU A 186 3.20 3.52 -13.78
N ASP A 187 2.59 3.14 -14.88
CA ASP A 187 1.24 3.54 -15.22
C ASP A 187 0.23 2.72 -14.38
N ALA A 188 -0.45 3.40 -13.48
CA ALA A 188 -1.44 2.78 -12.60
C ALA A 188 -2.68 2.23 -13.32
N LYS A 189 -2.90 2.63 -14.60
CA LYS A 189 -4.06 2.18 -15.37
C LYS A 189 -3.76 0.92 -16.16
N THR A 190 -2.59 0.88 -16.81
CA THR A 190 -2.19 -0.23 -17.69
C THR A 190 -1.34 -1.28 -16.97
N ASN A 191 -0.84 -0.98 -15.77
CA ASN A 191 0.16 -1.78 -15.06
C ASN A 191 1.43 -2.06 -15.90
N LYS A 192 1.77 -1.17 -16.82
CA LYS A 192 3.01 -1.18 -17.59
C LYS A 192 3.91 -0.02 -17.15
N LEU A 193 5.16 -0.05 -17.53
CA LEU A 193 6.08 1.03 -17.28
C LEU A 193 5.96 2.08 -18.39
N ILE A 194 6.06 3.35 -18.01
CA ILE A 194 6.05 4.47 -18.93
C ILE A 194 7.48 4.70 -19.39
N TYR A 195 7.72 4.52 -20.69
CA TYR A 195 8.99 4.90 -21.31
C TYR A 195 9.00 6.41 -21.60
N ASP A 196 9.97 7.09 -21.04
CA ASP A 196 10.28 8.49 -21.36
C ASP A 196 11.81 8.66 -21.33
N GLU A 197 12.42 8.75 -22.49
CA GLU A 197 13.89 8.85 -22.65
C GLU A 197 14.49 9.98 -21.80
N LYS A 198 13.76 11.10 -21.66
CA LYS A 198 14.22 12.27 -20.88
C LYS A 198 14.25 12.00 -19.38
N LYS A 199 13.51 11.00 -18.92
CA LYS A 199 13.45 10.59 -17.50
C LYS A 199 14.37 9.44 -17.16
N LEU A 200 14.91 8.75 -18.18
CA LEU A 200 15.88 7.68 -17.96
C LEU A 200 17.11 8.24 -17.25
N ARG A 201 17.55 7.51 -16.25
CA ARG A 201 18.73 7.89 -15.45
C ARG A 201 20.05 7.45 -16.10
N TYR A 202 19.99 6.50 -17.01
CA TYR A 202 21.14 5.90 -17.68
C TYR A 202 20.85 5.72 -19.16
N GLY A 203 21.81 6.09 -19.98
CA GLY A 203 21.75 5.90 -21.44
C GLY A 203 21.88 4.43 -21.83
N LYS A 204 22.64 3.65 -21.03
CA LYS A 204 22.82 2.22 -21.25
C LYS A 204 22.65 1.44 -19.94
N ILE A 205 22.10 0.24 -20.06
CA ILE A 205 21.88 -0.69 -18.94
C ILE A 205 22.50 -2.02 -19.32
N PHE A 206 23.52 -2.43 -18.59
CA PHE A 206 24.23 -3.69 -18.80
C PHE A 206 23.77 -4.73 -17.79
N LEU A 207 23.34 -5.90 -18.30
CA LEU A 207 22.98 -7.05 -17.46
C LEU A 207 24.23 -7.95 -17.31
N ALA A 208 25.05 -7.62 -16.34
CA ALA A 208 26.33 -8.27 -16.06
C ALA A 208 26.13 -9.40 -15.01
N ALA A 209 25.69 -10.55 -15.47
CA ALA A 209 25.58 -11.76 -14.66
C ALA A 209 26.71 -12.72 -14.96
N ASP A 210 27.02 -13.61 -14.01
CA ASP A 210 28.06 -14.61 -14.15
C ASP A 210 27.83 -15.56 -15.34
N ALA A 211 28.92 -16.12 -15.89
CA ALA A 211 28.87 -17.03 -17.04
C ALA A 211 28.48 -18.47 -16.64
N ASP A 212 27.58 -18.62 -15.69
CA ASP A 212 27.05 -19.88 -15.22
C ASP A 212 25.54 -20.02 -15.49
N PRO A 213 24.92 -21.20 -15.22
CA PRO A 213 23.49 -21.39 -15.46
C PRO A 213 22.59 -20.49 -14.62
N ASP A 214 23.01 -20.09 -13.42
CA ASP A 214 22.24 -19.21 -12.53
C ASP A 214 22.27 -17.77 -13.04
N GLY A 215 23.45 -17.26 -13.42
CA GLY A 215 23.61 -15.95 -14.03
C GLY A 215 22.87 -15.83 -15.38
N ALA A 216 22.94 -16.89 -16.23
CA ALA A 216 22.13 -16.95 -17.43
C ALA A 216 20.62 -16.90 -17.15
N SER A 217 20.17 -17.57 -16.09
CA SER A 217 18.76 -17.53 -15.66
C SER A 217 18.34 -16.14 -15.20
N ILE A 218 19.17 -15.45 -14.39
CA ILE A 218 18.90 -14.09 -13.90
C ILE A 218 18.82 -13.12 -15.08
N ARG A 219 19.78 -13.18 -16.00
CA ARG A 219 19.80 -12.34 -17.21
C ARG A 219 18.53 -12.53 -18.05
N ASN A 220 18.14 -13.78 -18.31
CA ASN A 220 16.93 -14.07 -19.08
C ASN A 220 15.66 -13.57 -18.40
N LEU A 221 15.54 -13.70 -17.09
CA LEU A 221 14.39 -13.16 -16.34
C LEU A 221 14.33 -11.63 -16.36
N LEU A 222 15.48 -10.94 -16.35
CA LEU A 222 15.54 -9.49 -16.47
C LEU A 222 15.15 -9.03 -17.88
N ILE A 223 15.64 -9.72 -18.93
CA ILE A 223 15.23 -9.44 -20.33
C ILE A 223 13.73 -9.66 -20.50
N GLU A 224 13.19 -10.80 -20.00
CA GLU A 224 11.75 -11.10 -20.01
C GLU A 224 10.95 -10.00 -19.33
N MET A 225 11.41 -9.52 -18.17
CA MET A 225 10.76 -8.47 -17.41
C MET A 225 10.68 -7.17 -18.20
N PHE A 226 11.78 -6.71 -18.79
CA PHE A 226 11.78 -5.48 -19.59
C PHE A 226 10.97 -5.63 -20.86
N TRP A 227 11.07 -6.77 -21.54
CA TRP A 227 10.24 -7.05 -22.72
C TRP A 227 8.75 -6.98 -22.41
N TRP A 228 8.34 -7.47 -21.25
CA TRP A 228 6.93 -7.51 -20.85
C TRP A 228 6.41 -6.17 -20.34
N LEU A 229 7.23 -5.44 -19.56
CA LEU A 229 6.82 -4.22 -18.89
C LEU A 229 7.14 -2.93 -19.64
N CYS A 230 8.22 -2.91 -20.44
CA CYS A 230 8.73 -1.73 -21.15
C CYS A 230 9.57 -2.17 -22.35
N PRO A 231 8.96 -2.72 -23.42
CA PRO A 231 9.70 -3.18 -24.59
C PRO A 231 10.50 -2.07 -25.27
N GLU A 232 10.05 -0.82 -25.16
CA GLU A 232 10.72 0.35 -25.72
C GLU A 232 12.16 0.53 -25.20
N LEU A 233 12.44 0.04 -23.98
CA LEU A 233 13.79 0.08 -23.41
C LEU A 233 14.78 -0.80 -24.21
N ILE A 234 14.30 -1.89 -24.77
CA ILE A 234 15.06 -2.82 -25.62
C ILE A 234 15.10 -2.32 -27.05
N GLU A 235 13.95 -1.93 -27.61
CA GLU A 235 13.80 -1.48 -29.00
C GLU A 235 14.60 -0.23 -29.30
N ASN A 236 14.73 0.68 -28.32
CA ASN A 236 15.53 1.90 -28.45
C ASN A 236 17.01 1.71 -28.07
N GLY A 237 17.46 0.47 -27.83
CA GLY A 237 18.87 0.14 -27.67
C GLY A 237 19.47 0.57 -26.34
N HIS A 238 18.69 0.62 -25.27
CA HIS A 238 19.18 0.94 -23.93
C HIS A 238 19.67 -0.29 -23.14
N LEU A 239 19.24 -1.52 -23.51
CA LEU A 239 19.57 -2.74 -22.79
C LEU A 239 20.68 -3.53 -23.50
N TYR A 240 21.70 -3.92 -22.74
CA TYR A 240 22.87 -4.69 -23.19
C TYR A 240 23.07 -5.93 -22.31
N THR A 241 23.62 -7.00 -22.91
CA THR A 241 23.94 -8.26 -22.20
C THR A 241 25.36 -8.70 -22.47
#